data_372377be79719bc2e3650da87a823c0a
#
_entry.id   372377be79719bc2e3650da87a823c0a
#
_cell.length_a   1.000
_cell.length_b   1.000
_cell.length_c   1.000
_cell.angle_alpha   90.00
_cell.angle_beta   90.00
_cell.angle_gamma   90.00
#
_symmetry.space_group_name_H-M   'P 1'
#
loop_
_entity.id
_entity.type
_entity.pdbx_description
1 polymer ?
#
loop_
_entity_poly.entity_id
_entity_poly.type
_entity_poly.pdbx_seq_one_letter_code
_entity_poly.pdbx_strand_id
1 'polypeptide(L)'
;MINKKHFARALAIAGFSTLLAAGTLFAADEPASLDADTVEYDMQTGIVTAKGDVLMVRGDMKVTGQEAEYNSKTKEGRVEGNVIAVQPSKSMRVTCHKLTSDAQQHMIASGDVHGTMEDKTFTGPIVEYFQPQDYVLIRERGVITSKDGSFTADEMEGYLKEEHLIGRGNAHVISPPNDMEAGGDLLNYYGLDQGKAVLTGNAWAVQYNNTLKSNTLTILLAKDGKAKVTE
;
A
#
# COMPACT_ATOMS: atom_id res chain seq x y z
N MET A 1 16.87 29.59 29.88
CA MET A 1 17.62 29.43 28.62
C MET A 1 16.66 28.79 27.63
N ILE A 2 16.05 29.58 26.75
CA ILE A 2 15.09 29.14 25.76
C ILE A 2 15.90 28.58 24.56
N ASN A 3 15.63 27.33 24.24
CA ASN A 3 16.39 26.54 23.25
C ASN A 3 16.23 27.12 21.84
N LYS A 4 17.31 27.72 21.31
CA LYS A 4 17.33 28.41 19.99
C LYS A 4 16.98 27.52 18.79
N LYS A 5 16.86 26.20 18.97
CA LYS A 5 16.48 25.26 17.90
C LYS A 5 15.01 25.32 17.49
N HIS A 6 14.12 25.83 18.33
CA HIS A 6 12.68 25.95 17.99
C HIS A 6 12.32 27.24 17.25
N PHE A 7 13.20 28.23 17.17
CA PHE A 7 12.88 29.52 16.54
C PHE A 7 13.15 29.56 15.02
N ALA A 8 14.04 28.69 14.52
CA ALA A 8 14.31 28.59 13.07
C ALA A 8 13.22 27.81 12.31
N ARG A 9 12.46 26.94 13.02
CA ARG A 9 11.39 26.13 12.44
C ARG A 9 10.10 26.91 12.13
N ALA A 10 9.87 28.04 12.79
CA ALA A 10 8.62 28.79 12.65
C ALA A 10 8.56 29.73 11.43
N LEU A 11 9.69 30.07 10.80
CA LEU A 11 9.73 31.07 9.72
C LEU A 11 9.58 30.48 8.31
N ALA A 12 9.80 29.17 8.13
CA ALA A 12 9.64 28.48 6.84
C ALA A 12 8.19 28.11 6.51
N ILE A 13 7.28 28.15 7.50
CA ILE A 13 5.91 27.61 7.39
C ILE A 13 4.96 28.54 6.64
N ALA A 14 5.16 29.86 6.69
CA ALA A 14 4.18 30.81 6.15
C ALA A 14 4.21 30.97 4.63
N GLY A 15 5.32 30.64 3.95
CA GLY A 15 5.46 30.77 2.49
C GLY A 15 5.13 29.49 1.70
N PHE A 16 5.05 28.36 2.38
CA PHE A 16 4.99 27.05 1.74
C PHE A 16 3.57 26.51 1.57
N SER A 17 2.62 26.99 2.35
CA SER A 17 1.22 26.53 2.31
C SER A 17 0.52 26.79 0.97
N THR A 18 0.98 27.76 0.20
CA THR A 18 0.41 28.08 -1.12
C THR A 18 1.02 27.29 -2.28
N LEU A 19 2.26 26.77 -2.14
CA LEU A 19 2.95 26.06 -3.23
C LEU A 19 2.54 24.59 -3.33
N LEU A 20 2.29 23.94 -2.22
CA LEU A 20 1.81 22.55 -2.20
C LEU A 20 0.32 22.44 -2.55
N ALA A 21 -0.44 23.55 -2.51
CA ALA A 21 -1.85 23.58 -2.89
C ALA A 21 -2.10 23.32 -4.39
N ALA A 22 -1.06 23.35 -5.23
CA ALA A 22 -1.18 23.18 -6.67
C ALA A 22 -0.90 21.75 -7.19
N GLY A 23 -0.63 20.79 -6.34
CA GLY A 23 -0.24 19.44 -6.74
C GLY A 23 -1.11 18.35 -6.16
N THR A 24 -1.75 17.64 -7.03
CA THR A 24 -2.72 16.55 -6.80
C THR A 24 -2.10 15.23 -6.33
N LEU A 25 -1.21 15.25 -5.36
CA LEU A 25 -0.93 14.02 -4.61
C LEU A 25 -2.10 13.62 -3.73
N PHE A 26 -3.13 14.54 -3.62
CA PHE A 26 -4.22 14.45 -2.67
C PHE A 26 -5.33 15.42 -3.10
N ALA A 27 -6.55 15.25 -2.67
CA ALA A 27 -7.68 16.13 -3.01
C ALA A 27 -7.36 17.62 -2.79
N ALA A 28 -7.82 18.48 -3.69
CA ALA A 28 -7.36 19.86 -3.87
C ALA A 28 -7.56 20.82 -2.67
N ASP A 29 -8.30 20.41 -1.63
CA ASP A 29 -8.79 21.31 -0.58
C ASP A 29 -8.15 21.11 0.81
N GLU A 30 -7.24 20.16 0.99
CA GLU A 30 -6.61 19.94 2.28
C GLU A 30 -5.24 20.63 2.41
N PRO A 31 -5.00 21.36 3.52
CA PRO A 31 -3.72 22.01 3.74
C PRO A 31 -2.59 20.99 3.85
N ALA A 32 -1.48 21.27 3.19
CA ALA A 32 -0.28 20.47 3.24
C ALA A 32 0.85 21.23 3.92
N SER A 33 1.70 20.53 4.69
CA SER A 33 2.91 21.08 5.28
C SER A 33 4.10 20.17 5.03
N LEU A 34 5.29 20.79 4.95
CA LEU A 34 6.58 20.12 4.90
C LEU A 34 7.45 20.72 5.99
N ASP A 35 8.03 19.87 6.83
CA ASP A 35 9.04 20.21 7.83
C ASP A 35 10.28 19.37 7.60
N ALA A 36 11.47 19.95 7.71
CA ALA A 36 12.76 19.29 7.56
C ALA A 36 13.87 20.17 8.17
N ASP A 37 15.08 19.62 8.37
CA ASP A 37 16.23 20.42 8.81
C ASP A 37 16.62 21.47 7.77
N THR A 38 16.54 21.14 6.49
CA THR A 38 16.80 22.05 5.37
C THR A 38 15.72 21.90 4.30
N VAL A 39 15.20 23.02 3.81
CA VAL A 39 14.27 23.08 2.68
C VAL A 39 14.79 24.12 1.69
N GLU A 40 14.96 23.71 0.44
CA GLU A 40 15.36 24.55 -0.68
C GLU A 40 14.28 24.54 -1.76
N TYR A 41 14.01 25.70 -2.37
CA TYR A 41 13.08 25.85 -3.47
C TYR A 41 13.74 26.55 -4.65
N ASP A 42 13.84 25.85 -5.77
CA ASP A 42 14.26 26.44 -7.03
C ASP A 42 13.03 26.93 -7.82
N MET A 43 12.88 28.24 -7.89
CA MET A 43 11.76 28.90 -8.58
C MET A 43 11.81 28.68 -10.10
N GLN A 44 12.99 28.45 -10.69
CA GLN A 44 13.12 28.23 -12.14
C GLN A 44 12.65 26.85 -12.55
N THR A 45 13.07 25.84 -11.82
CA THR A 45 12.68 24.44 -12.09
C THR A 45 11.34 24.08 -11.46
N GLY A 46 10.97 24.74 -10.36
CA GLY A 46 9.80 24.42 -9.55
C GLY A 46 10.05 23.25 -8.60
N ILE A 47 11.32 22.89 -8.38
CA ILE A 47 11.72 21.79 -7.52
C ILE A 47 11.86 22.28 -6.08
N VAL A 48 11.26 21.55 -5.16
CA VAL A 48 11.48 21.66 -3.72
C VAL A 48 12.28 20.47 -3.27
N THR A 49 13.36 20.68 -2.54
CA THR A 49 14.19 19.63 -1.92
C THR A 49 14.18 19.83 -0.41
N ALA A 50 13.94 18.76 0.33
CA ALA A 50 13.98 18.74 1.80
C ALA A 50 14.95 17.66 2.28
N LYS A 51 15.75 17.97 3.30
CA LYS A 51 16.75 17.05 3.87
C LYS A 51 16.76 17.12 5.38
N GLY A 52 16.94 15.95 6.00
CA GLY A 52 17.02 15.76 7.45
C GLY A 52 15.65 15.82 8.11
N ASP A 53 15.29 14.76 8.83
CA ASP A 53 14.05 14.64 9.61
C ASP A 53 12.80 15.13 8.85
N VAL A 54 12.66 14.70 7.59
CA VAL A 54 11.54 15.12 6.73
C VAL A 54 10.23 14.64 7.31
N LEU A 55 9.27 15.55 7.45
CA LEU A 55 7.87 15.29 7.78
C LEU A 55 6.96 16.02 6.79
N MET A 56 6.21 15.26 6.01
CA MET A 56 5.13 15.75 5.17
C MET A 56 3.79 15.41 5.80
N VAL A 57 2.89 16.40 5.92
CA VAL A 57 1.55 16.18 6.44
C VAL A 57 0.54 16.73 5.45
N ARG A 58 -0.51 15.97 5.17
CA ARG A 58 -1.65 16.44 4.41
C ARG A 58 -2.93 15.74 4.86
N GLY A 59 -3.91 16.53 5.30
CA GLY A 59 -5.06 15.97 5.98
C GLY A 59 -4.62 15.11 7.14
N ASP A 60 -5.06 13.86 7.15
CA ASP A 60 -4.65 12.86 8.14
C ASP A 60 -3.44 12.01 7.72
N MET A 61 -2.97 12.14 6.47
CA MET A 61 -1.78 11.43 6.01
C MET A 61 -0.49 12.12 6.49
N LYS A 62 0.43 11.33 7.00
CA LYS A 62 1.78 11.75 7.40
C LYS A 62 2.80 10.83 6.74
N VAL A 63 3.83 11.44 6.15
CA VAL A 63 4.96 10.71 5.56
C VAL A 63 6.24 11.27 6.16
N THR A 64 7.10 10.40 6.67
CA THR A 64 8.43 10.76 7.17
C THR A 64 9.51 10.10 6.34
N GLY A 65 10.71 10.69 6.30
CA GLY A 65 11.87 10.17 5.61
C GLY A 65 13.12 11.00 5.92
N GLN A 66 14.20 10.74 5.22
CA GLN A 66 15.46 11.48 5.36
C GLN A 66 15.60 12.56 4.30
N GLU A 67 15.14 12.29 3.10
CA GLU A 67 15.15 13.23 1.98
C GLU A 67 13.80 13.22 1.26
N ALA A 68 13.37 14.39 0.76
CA ALA A 68 12.23 14.49 -0.12
C ALA A 68 12.49 15.47 -1.26
N GLU A 69 11.88 15.19 -2.40
CA GLU A 69 11.86 16.08 -3.55
C GLU A 69 10.44 16.14 -4.11
N TYR A 70 10.01 17.33 -4.49
CA TYR A 70 8.72 17.55 -5.13
C TYR A 70 8.87 18.55 -6.26
N ASN A 71 8.35 18.22 -7.44
CA ASN A 71 8.32 19.11 -8.58
C ASN A 71 6.91 19.72 -8.72
N SER A 72 6.79 21.01 -8.46
CA SER A 72 5.52 21.75 -8.51
C SER A 72 4.92 21.86 -9.92
N LYS A 73 5.73 21.66 -10.98
CA LYS A 73 5.30 21.71 -12.39
C LYS A 73 4.80 20.36 -12.88
N THR A 74 5.57 19.28 -12.62
CA THR A 74 5.21 17.90 -13.05
C THR A 74 4.30 17.21 -12.07
N LYS A 75 4.22 17.71 -10.81
CA LYS A 75 3.45 17.11 -9.71
C LYS A 75 4.00 15.75 -9.25
N GLU A 76 5.25 15.49 -9.57
CA GLU A 76 5.97 14.31 -9.12
C GLU A 76 6.62 14.56 -7.78
N GLY A 77 6.60 13.56 -6.92
CA GLY A 77 7.22 13.61 -5.60
C GLY A 77 7.92 12.32 -5.25
N ARG A 78 8.95 12.42 -4.40
CA ARG A 78 9.61 11.27 -3.81
C ARG A 78 10.03 11.55 -2.38
N VAL A 79 10.03 10.51 -1.56
CA VAL A 79 10.59 10.51 -0.21
C VAL A 79 11.48 9.28 -0.09
N GLU A 80 12.67 9.45 0.48
CA GLU A 80 13.66 8.38 0.61
C GLU A 80 14.23 8.33 2.03
N GLY A 81 14.73 7.15 2.41
CA GLY A 81 15.42 6.90 3.68
C GLY A 81 14.47 6.63 4.85
N ASN A 82 14.29 5.33 5.17
CA ASN A 82 13.43 4.86 6.26
C ASN A 82 12.03 5.49 6.22
N VAL A 83 11.41 5.44 5.07
CA VAL A 83 10.10 6.07 4.85
C VAL A 83 9.03 5.39 5.69
N ILE A 84 8.23 6.20 6.37
CA ILE A 84 7.04 5.76 7.11
C ILE A 84 5.87 6.63 6.63
N ALA A 85 4.86 6.00 6.05
CA ALA A 85 3.59 6.64 5.70
C ALA A 85 2.49 6.11 6.62
N VAL A 86 1.69 7.01 7.22
CA VAL A 86 0.55 6.66 8.06
C VAL A 86 -0.67 7.43 7.65
N GLN A 87 -1.82 6.76 7.63
CA GLN A 87 -3.14 7.37 7.42
C GLN A 87 -4.13 6.79 8.43
N PRO A 88 -4.33 7.48 9.58
CA PRO A 88 -5.17 6.99 10.67
C PRO A 88 -6.61 6.68 10.28
N SER A 89 -7.24 7.49 9.41
CA SER A 89 -8.61 7.26 8.95
C SER A 89 -8.81 5.93 8.22
N LYS A 90 -7.74 5.38 7.64
CA LYS A 90 -7.72 4.06 7.00
C LYS A 90 -7.04 2.99 7.85
N SER A 91 -6.67 3.30 9.09
CA SER A 91 -5.84 2.42 9.94
C SER A 91 -4.62 1.89 9.17
N MET A 92 -4.04 2.74 8.33
CA MET A 92 -2.95 2.37 7.41
C MET A 92 -1.60 2.85 7.92
N ARG A 93 -0.61 1.96 7.84
CA ARG A 93 0.81 2.26 8.02
C ARG A 93 1.62 1.50 6.99
N VAL A 94 2.53 2.18 6.30
CA VAL A 94 3.47 1.58 5.34
C VAL A 94 4.88 2.02 5.70
N THR A 95 5.82 1.09 5.66
CA THR A 95 7.25 1.36 5.76
C THR A 95 7.94 0.86 4.50
N CYS A 96 8.95 1.61 4.00
CA CYS A 96 9.72 1.26 2.81
C CYS A 96 11.03 2.08 2.77
N HIS A 97 11.88 1.83 1.79
CA HIS A 97 13.06 2.66 1.58
C HIS A 97 12.76 3.90 0.76
N LYS A 98 11.83 3.81 -0.20
CA LYS A 98 11.46 4.88 -1.11
C LYS A 98 9.97 4.86 -1.40
N LEU A 99 9.37 6.04 -1.38
CA LEU A 99 8.00 6.31 -1.81
C LEU A 99 8.03 7.36 -2.92
N THR A 100 7.38 7.08 -4.05
CA THR A 100 7.20 8.05 -5.14
C THR A 100 5.73 8.23 -5.45
N SER A 101 5.40 9.34 -6.10
CA SER A 101 4.05 9.61 -6.57
C SER A 101 4.10 10.52 -7.80
N ASP A 102 3.08 10.44 -8.64
CA ASP A 102 2.94 11.24 -9.85
C ASP A 102 1.64 12.07 -9.88
N ALA A 103 1.47 12.82 -10.96
CA ALA A 103 0.29 13.66 -11.19
C ALA A 103 -1.02 12.88 -11.35
N GLN A 104 -0.96 11.59 -11.66
CA GLN A 104 -2.09 10.68 -11.80
C GLN A 104 -2.51 10.05 -10.48
N GLN A 105 -1.87 10.45 -9.36
CA GLN A 105 -2.07 9.88 -8.02
C GLN A 105 -1.70 8.39 -7.96
N HIS A 106 -0.72 7.99 -8.77
CA HIS A 106 -0.09 6.70 -8.70
C HIS A 106 1.09 6.77 -7.72
N MET A 107 1.07 5.93 -6.72
CA MET A 107 2.08 5.86 -5.65
C MET A 107 2.83 4.54 -5.76
N ILE A 108 4.15 4.59 -5.60
CA ILE A 108 5.01 3.41 -5.60
C ILE A 108 5.85 3.41 -4.33
N ALA A 109 5.63 2.42 -3.49
CA ALA A 109 6.51 2.08 -2.37
C ALA A 109 7.49 1.00 -2.82
N SER A 110 8.77 1.16 -2.53
CA SER A 110 9.82 0.20 -2.92
C SER A 110 10.89 0.05 -1.86
N GLY A 111 11.52 -1.14 -1.85
CA GLY A 111 12.55 -1.55 -0.90
C GLY A 111 11.96 -1.97 0.46
N ASP A 112 11.86 -3.28 0.66
CA ASP A 112 11.35 -3.92 1.88
C ASP A 112 10.02 -3.32 2.36
N VAL A 113 9.02 -3.31 1.49
CA VAL A 113 7.72 -2.74 1.81
C VAL A 113 7.00 -3.61 2.82
N HIS A 114 6.63 -3.03 3.95
CA HIS A 114 5.76 -3.62 4.96
C HIS A 114 4.61 -2.67 5.22
N GLY A 115 3.40 -3.17 5.05
CA GLY A 115 2.19 -2.39 5.27
C GLY A 115 1.23 -3.08 6.21
N THR A 116 0.47 -2.26 6.93
CA THR A 116 -0.70 -2.68 7.69
C THR A 116 -1.89 -1.84 7.24
N MET A 117 -3.04 -2.44 7.10
CA MET A 117 -4.30 -1.76 6.81
C MET A 117 -5.43 -2.51 7.51
N GLU A 118 -6.08 -1.84 8.45
CA GLU A 118 -7.05 -2.47 9.35
C GLU A 118 -6.45 -3.69 10.06
N ASP A 119 -7.00 -4.89 9.86
CA ASP A 119 -6.57 -6.16 10.45
C ASP A 119 -5.64 -6.97 9.53
N LYS A 120 -5.20 -6.40 8.42
CA LYS A 120 -4.34 -7.05 7.42
C LYS A 120 -2.95 -6.48 7.42
N THR A 121 -1.98 -7.33 7.12
CA THR A 121 -0.62 -6.93 6.80
C THR A 121 -0.27 -7.36 5.38
N PHE A 122 0.58 -6.59 4.71
CA PHE A 122 1.10 -6.95 3.40
C PHE A 122 2.60 -6.65 3.32
N THR A 123 3.29 -7.45 2.56
CA THR A 123 4.73 -7.27 2.28
C THR A 123 5.03 -7.55 0.83
N GLY A 124 6.07 -6.91 0.32
CA GLY A 124 6.59 -7.14 -1.02
C GLY A 124 7.76 -6.21 -1.32
N PRO A 125 8.57 -6.46 -2.35
CA PRO A 125 9.66 -5.56 -2.73
C PRO A 125 9.14 -4.26 -3.34
N ILE A 126 8.03 -4.31 -4.08
CA ILE A 126 7.38 -3.16 -4.72
C ILE A 126 5.86 -3.27 -4.53
N VAL A 127 5.25 -2.19 -4.03
CA VAL A 127 3.79 -2.04 -3.89
C VAL A 127 3.37 -0.74 -4.57
N GLU A 128 2.46 -0.85 -5.52
CA GLU A 128 1.90 0.27 -6.26
C GLU A 128 0.44 0.49 -5.85
N TYR A 129 0.04 1.75 -5.70
CA TYR A 129 -1.34 2.12 -5.42
C TYR A 129 -1.81 3.18 -6.41
N PHE A 130 -2.89 2.87 -7.11
CA PHE A 130 -3.56 3.75 -8.07
C PHE A 130 -4.81 4.33 -7.40
N GLN A 131 -4.66 5.49 -6.79
CA GLN A 131 -5.70 6.08 -5.93
C GLN A 131 -7.04 6.30 -6.64
N PRO A 132 -7.11 6.80 -7.90
CA PRO A 132 -8.41 7.01 -8.57
C PRO A 132 -9.21 5.72 -8.79
N GLN A 133 -8.51 4.60 -9.02
CA GLN A 133 -9.09 3.28 -9.24
C GLN A 133 -9.30 2.48 -7.95
N ASP A 134 -8.72 2.94 -6.85
CA ASP A 134 -8.63 2.21 -5.58
C ASP A 134 -8.05 0.79 -5.80
N TYR A 135 -6.98 0.75 -6.61
CA TYR A 135 -6.33 -0.45 -7.10
C TYR A 135 -4.91 -0.55 -6.55
N VAL A 136 -4.55 -1.74 -6.07
CA VAL A 136 -3.21 -2.06 -5.55
C VAL A 136 -2.58 -3.15 -6.42
N LEU A 137 -1.29 -3.01 -6.69
CA LEU A 137 -0.46 -4.01 -7.34
C LEU A 137 0.78 -4.29 -6.50
N ILE A 138 1.00 -5.55 -6.13
CA ILE A 138 2.23 -6.02 -5.48
C ILE A 138 2.99 -6.84 -6.51
N ARG A 139 4.16 -6.32 -6.90
CA ARG A 139 5.05 -7.01 -7.84
C ARG A 139 6.08 -7.83 -7.10
N GLU A 140 6.55 -8.90 -7.74
CA GLU A 140 7.66 -9.74 -7.26
C GLU A 140 7.37 -10.38 -5.89
N ARG A 141 6.53 -11.39 -5.89
CA ARG A 141 6.17 -12.20 -4.73
C ARG A 141 5.81 -11.42 -3.46
N GLY A 142 4.54 -11.13 -3.34
CA GLY A 142 3.96 -10.53 -2.14
C GLY A 142 3.42 -11.57 -1.14
N VAL A 143 3.17 -11.09 0.08
CA VAL A 143 2.45 -11.82 1.12
C VAL A 143 1.39 -10.91 1.70
N ILE A 144 0.15 -11.40 1.80
CA ILE A 144 -0.92 -10.75 2.56
C ILE A 144 -1.28 -11.69 3.70
N THR A 145 -1.37 -11.15 4.92
CA THR A 145 -1.74 -11.92 6.11
C THR A 145 -2.90 -11.23 6.84
N SER A 146 -3.83 -12.02 7.33
CA SER A 146 -4.93 -11.59 8.20
C SER A 146 -5.11 -12.61 9.33
N LYS A 147 -6.07 -12.37 10.23
CA LYS A 147 -6.46 -13.35 11.25
C LYS A 147 -6.96 -14.68 10.67
N ASP A 148 -7.47 -14.66 9.42
CA ASP A 148 -8.07 -15.83 8.78
C ASP A 148 -7.05 -16.65 7.99
N GLY A 149 -5.82 -16.14 7.83
CA GLY A 149 -4.76 -16.84 7.15
C GLY A 149 -3.82 -15.96 6.35
N SER A 150 -3.09 -16.58 5.43
CA SER A 150 -2.14 -15.90 4.54
C SER A 150 -2.36 -16.26 3.08
N PHE A 151 -2.00 -15.31 2.22
CA PHE A 151 -2.02 -15.45 0.78
C PHE A 151 -0.69 -14.98 0.19
N THR A 152 -0.12 -15.77 -0.70
CA THR A 152 1.11 -15.44 -1.44
C THR A 152 0.91 -15.68 -2.92
N ALA A 153 1.54 -14.87 -3.78
CA ALA A 153 1.65 -15.09 -5.22
C ALA A 153 2.87 -14.34 -5.77
N ASP A 154 3.28 -14.64 -6.99
CA ASP A 154 4.38 -13.94 -7.65
C ASP A 154 3.99 -12.51 -8.02
N GLU A 155 2.71 -12.27 -8.37
CA GLU A 155 2.10 -10.97 -8.54
C GLU A 155 0.70 -10.95 -7.93
N MET A 156 0.34 -9.87 -7.26
CA MET A 156 -0.98 -9.69 -6.65
C MET A 156 -1.61 -8.40 -7.09
N GLU A 157 -2.88 -8.46 -7.46
CA GLU A 157 -3.73 -7.32 -7.78
C GLU A 157 -4.89 -7.23 -6.79
N GLY A 158 -5.22 -6.03 -6.34
CA GLY A 158 -6.35 -5.81 -5.42
C GLY A 158 -7.23 -4.65 -5.89
N TYR A 159 -8.50 -4.93 -6.14
CA TYR A 159 -9.56 -3.95 -6.38
C TYR A 159 -10.29 -3.74 -5.05
N LEU A 160 -9.89 -2.70 -4.31
CA LEU A 160 -10.27 -2.57 -2.90
C LEU A 160 -11.78 -2.32 -2.70
N LYS A 161 -12.42 -1.58 -3.62
CA LYS A 161 -13.87 -1.33 -3.58
C LYS A 161 -14.71 -2.57 -3.84
N GLU A 162 -14.23 -3.43 -4.74
CA GLU A 162 -14.93 -4.66 -5.11
C GLU A 162 -14.54 -5.85 -4.19
N GLU A 163 -13.63 -5.63 -3.23
CA GLU A 163 -13.02 -6.70 -2.44
C GLU A 163 -12.49 -7.86 -3.30
N HIS A 164 -12.05 -7.54 -4.53
CA HIS A 164 -11.56 -8.52 -5.48
C HIS A 164 -10.02 -8.57 -5.43
N LEU A 165 -9.47 -9.75 -5.14
CA LEU A 165 -8.04 -10.00 -5.11
C LEU A 165 -7.68 -11.05 -6.16
N ILE A 166 -6.63 -10.80 -6.93
CA ILE A 166 -6.11 -11.72 -7.93
C ILE A 166 -4.65 -12.01 -7.57
N GLY A 167 -4.28 -13.29 -7.56
CA GLY A 167 -2.88 -13.72 -7.44
C GLY A 167 -2.47 -14.52 -8.65
N ARG A 168 -1.38 -14.11 -9.29
CA ARG A 168 -0.83 -14.74 -10.49
C ARG A 168 0.54 -15.37 -10.19
N GLY A 169 0.74 -16.56 -10.66
CA GLY A 169 1.96 -17.34 -10.47
C GLY A 169 2.11 -17.84 -9.03
N ASN A 170 2.21 -19.16 -8.86
CA ASN A 170 2.43 -19.80 -7.56
C ASN A 170 1.49 -19.29 -6.47
N ALA A 171 0.21 -19.04 -6.83
CA ALA A 171 -0.79 -18.58 -5.88
C ALA A 171 -1.01 -19.62 -4.78
N HIS A 172 -0.90 -19.22 -3.51
CA HIS A 172 -0.93 -20.12 -2.37
C HIS A 172 -1.67 -19.46 -1.20
N VAL A 173 -2.63 -20.20 -0.64
CA VAL A 173 -3.47 -19.78 0.50
C VAL A 173 -3.30 -20.77 1.64
N ILE A 174 -3.13 -20.27 2.84
CA ILE A 174 -3.18 -21.03 4.08
C ILE A 174 -4.27 -20.43 4.96
N SER A 175 -5.22 -21.26 5.41
CA SER A 175 -6.31 -20.84 6.30
C SER A 175 -6.37 -21.78 7.51
N PRO A 176 -5.65 -21.48 8.60
CA PRO A 176 -5.64 -22.32 9.80
C PRO A 176 -7.03 -22.52 10.43
N PRO A 177 -7.92 -21.52 10.48
CA PRO A 177 -9.27 -21.72 11.02
C PRO A 177 -10.10 -22.77 10.26
N ASN A 178 -9.78 -22.97 8.97
CA ASN A 178 -10.47 -23.93 8.12
C ASN A 178 -9.71 -25.26 7.92
N ASP A 179 -8.56 -25.42 8.61
CA ASP A 179 -7.63 -26.54 8.39
C ASP A 179 -7.41 -26.76 6.88
N MET A 180 -7.12 -25.66 6.16
CA MET A 180 -7.07 -25.62 4.70
C MET A 180 -5.78 -25.01 4.20
N GLU A 181 -5.22 -25.66 3.19
CA GLU A 181 -4.14 -25.15 2.36
C GLU A 181 -4.50 -25.38 0.88
N ALA A 182 -4.30 -24.39 0.03
CA ALA A 182 -4.69 -24.47 -1.37
C ALA A 182 -3.74 -23.65 -2.25
N GLY A 183 -3.57 -24.06 -3.51
CA GLY A 183 -2.71 -23.38 -4.46
C GLY A 183 -3.06 -23.64 -5.90
N GLY A 184 -2.45 -22.85 -6.80
CA GLY A 184 -2.62 -22.96 -8.25
C GLY A 184 -1.83 -21.88 -8.99
N ASP A 185 -1.93 -21.85 -10.31
CA ASP A 185 -1.25 -20.84 -11.13
C ASP A 185 -1.92 -19.47 -11.03
N LEU A 186 -3.23 -19.45 -10.81
CA LEU A 186 -4.05 -18.24 -10.68
C LEU A 186 -5.07 -18.42 -9.57
N LEU A 187 -5.21 -17.41 -8.71
CA LEU A 187 -6.30 -17.29 -7.75
C LEU A 187 -7.12 -16.03 -8.03
N ASN A 188 -8.44 -16.17 -8.02
CA ASN A 188 -9.39 -15.06 -7.96
C ASN A 188 -10.21 -15.17 -6.69
N TYR A 189 -10.09 -14.21 -5.78
CA TYR A 189 -10.91 -14.07 -4.59
C TYR A 189 -11.93 -12.94 -4.78
N TYR A 190 -13.20 -13.23 -4.53
CA TYR A 190 -14.33 -12.32 -4.82
C TYR A 190 -15.01 -11.80 -3.55
N GLY A 191 -14.26 -11.56 -2.50
CA GLY A 191 -14.79 -11.04 -1.25
C GLY A 191 -15.80 -11.95 -0.54
N LEU A 192 -16.19 -11.54 0.65
CA LEU A 192 -17.16 -12.28 1.45
C LEU A 192 -18.59 -12.18 0.93
N ASP A 193 -18.93 -11.11 0.20
CA ASP A 193 -20.27 -10.93 -0.36
C ASP A 193 -20.59 -11.97 -1.44
N GLN A 194 -19.61 -12.26 -2.31
CA GLN A 194 -19.76 -13.35 -3.29
C GLN A 194 -19.41 -14.71 -2.68
N GLY A 195 -18.69 -14.73 -1.59
CA GLY A 195 -18.36 -15.91 -0.79
C GLY A 195 -17.60 -16.97 -1.58
N LYS A 196 -16.68 -16.59 -2.46
CA LYS A 196 -15.92 -17.57 -3.25
C LYS A 196 -14.51 -17.12 -3.58
N ALA A 197 -13.62 -18.13 -3.70
CA ALA A 197 -12.34 -18.00 -4.38
C ALA A 197 -12.22 -19.11 -5.43
N VAL A 198 -11.59 -18.80 -6.57
CA VAL A 198 -11.39 -19.75 -7.67
C VAL A 198 -9.91 -19.90 -7.94
N LEU A 199 -9.40 -21.12 -7.85
CA LEU A 199 -8.05 -21.51 -8.25
C LEU A 199 -8.10 -22.13 -9.63
N THR A 200 -7.17 -21.75 -10.51
CA THR A 200 -7.09 -22.26 -11.88
C THR A 200 -5.64 -22.56 -12.25
N GLY A 201 -5.43 -23.61 -13.02
CA GLY A 201 -4.13 -24.11 -13.43
C GLY A 201 -3.41 -24.81 -12.28
N ASN A 202 -3.14 -26.12 -12.44
CA ASN A 202 -2.50 -26.94 -11.41
C ASN A 202 -3.14 -26.79 -10.03
N ALA A 203 -4.45 -26.58 -9.98
CA ALA A 203 -5.16 -26.26 -8.75
C ALA A 203 -5.20 -27.47 -7.81
N TRP A 204 -4.89 -27.23 -6.55
CA TRP A 204 -4.94 -28.21 -5.50
C TRP A 204 -5.45 -27.59 -4.19
N ALA A 205 -6.05 -28.44 -3.35
CA ALA A 205 -6.44 -28.06 -2.01
C ALA A 205 -6.33 -29.24 -1.07
N VAL A 206 -5.91 -28.98 0.15
CA VAL A 206 -5.91 -29.95 1.27
C VAL A 206 -6.81 -29.36 2.34
N GLN A 207 -7.78 -30.15 2.79
CA GLN A 207 -8.66 -29.77 3.90
C GLN A 207 -9.01 -31.01 4.74
N TYR A 208 -8.81 -30.97 6.05
CA TYR A 208 -9.07 -32.10 6.97
C TYR A 208 -8.46 -33.42 6.47
N ASN A 209 -7.21 -33.40 6.00
CA ASN A 209 -6.50 -34.55 5.41
C ASN A 209 -7.06 -35.08 4.08
N ASN A 210 -8.06 -34.41 3.47
CA ASN A 210 -8.51 -34.71 2.12
C ASN A 210 -7.77 -33.84 1.13
N THR A 211 -7.32 -34.46 0.04
CA THR A 211 -6.64 -33.73 -1.05
C THR A 211 -7.50 -33.74 -2.30
N LEU A 212 -7.74 -32.59 -2.87
CA LEU A 212 -8.35 -32.40 -4.18
C LEU A 212 -7.31 -31.84 -5.15
N LYS A 213 -7.35 -32.29 -6.38
CA LYS A 213 -6.54 -31.76 -7.49
C LYS A 213 -7.38 -31.69 -8.75
N SER A 214 -7.36 -30.56 -9.43
CA SER A 214 -8.12 -30.33 -10.66
C SER A 214 -7.44 -29.22 -11.47
N ASN A 215 -7.90 -28.98 -12.68
CA ASN A 215 -7.51 -27.76 -13.40
C ASN A 215 -8.16 -26.51 -12.82
N THR A 216 -9.34 -26.65 -12.20
CA THR A 216 -10.05 -25.57 -11.51
C THR A 216 -10.66 -26.09 -10.22
N LEU A 217 -10.47 -25.36 -9.14
CA LEU A 217 -11.10 -25.59 -7.84
C LEU A 217 -11.81 -24.33 -7.37
N THR A 218 -13.01 -24.48 -6.84
CA THR A 218 -13.76 -23.38 -6.21
C THR A 218 -13.78 -23.59 -4.70
N ILE A 219 -13.36 -22.58 -3.96
CA ILE A 219 -13.49 -22.51 -2.51
C ILE A 219 -14.72 -21.67 -2.22
N LEU A 220 -15.75 -22.24 -1.62
CA LEU A 220 -16.93 -21.53 -1.15
C LEU A 220 -16.68 -21.05 0.28
N LEU A 221 -16.94 -19.78 0.53
CA LEU A 221 -16.71 -19.11 1.81
C LEU A 221 -18.08 -18.75 2.41
N ALA A 222 -18.39 -19.30 3.57
CA ALA A 222 -19.57 -18.90 4.31
C ALA A 222 -19.32 -17.60 5.09
N LYS A 223 -20.36 -16.83 5.38
CA LYS A 223 -20.27 -15.59 6.16
C LYS A 223 -19.71 -15.79 7.59
N ASP A 224 -19.75 -17.00 8.11
CA ASP A 224 -19.15 -17.39 9.40
C ASP A 224 -17.66 -17.73 9.30
N GLY A 225 -17.05 -17.52 8.14
CA GLY A 225 -15.62 -17.78 7.88
C GLY A 225 -15.30 -19.24 7.53
N LYS A 226 -16.29 -20.13 7.47
CA LYS A 226 -16.06 -21.52 7.06
C LYS A 226 -15.85 -21.62 5.55
N ALA A 227 -14.88 -22.43 5.14
CA ALA A 227 -14.57 -22.71 3.74
C ALA A 227 -14.91 -24.15 3.36
N LYS A 228 -15.42 -24.34 2.15
CA LYS A 228 -15.65 -25.65 1.52
C LYS A 228 -15.08 -25.63 0.10
N VAL A 229 -14.28 -26.65 -0.24
CA VAL A 229 -13.72 -26.82 -1.58
C VAL A 229 -14.64 -27.66 -2.44
N THR A 230 -14.85 -27.25 -3.70
CA THR A 230 -15.60 -27.99 -4.73
C THR A 230 -14.85 -27.97 -6.05
N GLU A 231 -15.06 -28.97 -6.87
CA GLU A 231 -14.62 -29.02 -8.26
C GLU A 231 -15.53 -28.22 -9.17
#